data_59c8e5eb2b7540f91122b2ec119b37f2
#
_entry.id   59c8e5eb2b7540f91122b2ec119b37f2
#
_cell.length_a   1.000
_cell.length_b   1.000
_cell.length_c   1.000
_cell.angle_alpha   90.00
_cell.angle_beta   90.00
_cell.angle_gamma   90.00
#
_symmetry.space_group_name_H-M   'P 1'
#
loop_
_entity.id
_entity.type
_entity.pdbx_description
1 polymer ?
#
loop_
_entity_poly.entity_id
_entity_poly.type
_entity_poly.pdbx_seq_one_letter_code
_entity_poly.pdbx_strand_id
1 'polypeptide(L)'
;MKISNLFKAAAILALGLNLHAKTIKEGVLTVATEGTYAPFSFYDEKGELSGYDVDVARAVAKKLNLKIEFLTAPWDAMLAAFDAGKADAAFNQVSITEERKKKYELSEPYTVTYGAIIVRKDDDSIKSFADLNGKKNADSATSNWAKVAASYGAQNVTVDSFAKSMELLIAGRVDSVLRDNIVFLDFTKNQPAAPVKIAAVGNEKDYIGVAVQKGNAELTEQINKALAELKAEGKLKEISQKYFGKDVSE
;
A
#
# COMPACT_ATOMS: atom_id res chain seq x y z
N MET A 1 -71.37 17.53 -21.93
CA MET A 1 -70.58 17.81 -20.68
C MET A 1 -69.32 16.90 -20.71
N LYS A 2 -68.17 17.45 -21.11
CA LYS A 2 -66.89 16.72 -21.25
C LYS A 2 -66.01 17.12 -20.10
N ILE A 3 -65.69 16.18 -19.23
CA ILE A 3 -64.72 16.34 -18.13
C ILE A 3 -63.35 15.88 -18.63
N SER A 4 -62.47 16.82 -18.82
CA SER A 4 -61.08 16.52 -19.21
C SER A 4 -60.24 16.24 -17.97
N ASN A 5 -59.71 15.03 -17.89
CA ASN A 5 -58.77 14.64 -16.86
C ASN A 5 -57.38 15.19 -17.22
N LEU A 6 -56.92 16.18 -16.46
CA LEU A 6 -55.50 16.63 -16.50
C LEU A 6 -54.65 15.70 -15.63
N PHE A 7 -53.91 14.82 -16.24
CA PHE A 7 -52.82 14.12 -15.56
C PHE A 7 -51.64 15.10 -15.37
N LYS A 8 -51.42 15.55 -14.15
CA LYS A 8 -50.17 16.23 -13.76
C LYS A 8 -49.10 15.17 -13.53
N ALA A 9 -48.21 15.00 -14.48
CA ALA A 9 -46.98 14.22 -14.29
C ALA A 9 -46.06 15.06 -13.37
N ALA A 10 -45.91 14.63 -12.12
CA ALA A 10 -44.90 15.16 -11.21
C ALA A 10 -43.57 14.52 -11.60
N ALA A 11 -42.71 15.27 -12.29
CA ALA A 11 -41.31 14.90 -12.48
C ALA A 11 -40.60 14.99 -11.14
N ILE A 12 -40.34 13.86 -10.49
CA ILE A 12 -39.46 13.78 -9.34
C ILE A 12 -38.03 13.97 -9.88
N LEU A 13 -37.52 15.19 -9.78
CA LEU A 13 -36.12 15.50 -9.97
C LEU A 13 -35.37 14.85 -8.80
N ALA A 14 -34.83 13.66 -8.99
CA ALA A 14 -33.87 13.06 -8.09
C ALA A 14 -32.60 13.95 -8.14
N LEU A 15 -32.52 14.96 -7.26
CA LEU A 15 -31.25 15.58 -6.93
C LEU A 15 -30.40 14.49 -6.28
N GLY A 16 -29.61 13.81 -7.09
CA GLY A 16 -28.49 13.04 -6.59
C GLY A 16 -27.59 14.03 -5.83
N LEU A 17 -27.61 13.96 -4.50
CA LEU A 17 -26.58 14.55 -3.68
C LEU A 17 -25.27 13.91 -4.15
N ASN A 18 -24.57 14.59 -5.05
CA ASN A 18 -23.17 14.29 -5.31
C ASN A 18 -22.42 14.64 -4.03
N LEU A 19 -22.35 13.69 -3.10
CA LEU A 19 -21.43 13.74 -1.98
C LEU A 19 -20.03 13.72 -2.59
N HIS A 20 -19.47 14.92 -2.81
CA HIS A 20 -18.10 15.05 -3.25
C HIS A 20 -17.20 14.64 -2.10
N ALA A 21 -16.28 13.71 -2.35
CA ALA A 21 -15.28 13.32 -1.37
C ALA A 21 -14.63 14.58 -0.77
N LYS A 22 -14.63 14.67 0.55
CA LYS A 22 -13.98 15.77 1.26
C LYS A 22 -12.47 15.59 1.16
N THR A 23 -11.85 16.27 0.20
CA THR A 23 -10.41 16.29 -0.02
C THR A 23 -9.81 17.62 0.42
N ILE A 24 -8.50 17.64 0.71
CA ILE A 24 -7.75 18.85 1.10
C ILE A 24 -7.85 19.92 0.03
N LYS A 25 -7.79 19.49 -1.24
CA LYS A 25 -7.94 20.34 -2.42
C LYS A 25 -9.17 19.87 -3.19
N GLU A 26 -10.16 20.74 -3.34
CA GLU A 26 -11.40 20.40 -4.02
C GLU A 26 -11.17 19.79 -5.42
N GLY A 27 -11.81 18.65 -5.68
CA GLY A 27 -11.71 17.93 -6.95
C GLY A 27 -10.37 17.20 -7.18
N VAL A 28 -9.50 17.13 -6.17
CA VAL A 28 -8.19 16.47 -6.27
C VAL A 28 -8.02 15.48 -5.12
N LEU A 29 -7.62 14.26 -5.41
CA LEU A 29 -7.13 13.29 -4.44
C LEU A 29 -5.61 13.42 -4.34
N THR A 30 -5.11 13.93 -3.20
CA THR A 30 -3.69 13.99 -2.92
C THR A 30 -3.26 12.70 -2.24
N VAL A 31 -2.37 11.95 -2.88
CA VAL A 31 -1.94 10.62 -2.45
C VAL A 31 -0.49 10.65 -1.99
N ALA A 32 -0.23 10.19 -0.77
CA ALA A 32 1.11 9.95 -0.25
C ALA A 32 1.60 8.55 -0.65
N THR A 33 2.82 8.47 -1.16
CA THR A 33 3.52 7.22 -1.52
C THR A 33 5.04 7.42 -1.49
N GLU A 34 5.84 6.35 -1.57
CA GLU A 34 7.31 6.50 -1.48
C GLU A 34 7.96 6.97 -2.77
N GLY A 35 7.60 6.40 -3.91
CA GLY A 35 8.31 6.63 -5.17
C GLY A 35 9.68 5.95 -5.27
N THR A 36 10.08 5.19 -4.24
CA THR A 36 11.36 4.46 -4.15
C THR A 36 11.18 3.00 -3.72
N TYR A 37 9.94 2.50 -3.79
CA TYR A 37 9.55 1.16 -3.35
C TYR A 37 8.95 0.34 -4.51
N ALA A 38 9.82 -0.08 -5.45
CA ALA A 38 9.40 -0.98 -6.53
C ALA A 38 8.97 -2.35 -5.97
N PRO A 39 7.96 -3.00 -6.57
CA PRO A 39 7.18 -2.58 -7.73
C PRO A 39 5.92 -1.77 -7.38
N PHE A 40 5.77 -1.28 -6.13
CA PHE A 40 4.56 -0.62 -5.63
C PHE A 40 4.51 0.86 -6.00
N SER A 41 5.60 1.59 -5.80
CA SER A 41 5.75 2.99 -6.19
C SER A 41 7.21 3.30 -6.53
N PHE A 42 7.48 3.70 -7.76
CA PHE A 42 8.83 4.00 -8.25
C PHE A 42 8.76 4.94 -9.45
N TYR A 43 9.87 5.60 -9.74
CA TYR A 43 10.01 6.37 -10.98
C TYR A 43 10.58 5.46 -12.06
N ASP A 44 9.90 5.42 -13.21
CA ASP A 44 10.32 4.64 -14.37
C ASP A 44 11.50 5.30 -15.12
N GLU A 45 11.96 4.69 -16.20
CA GLU A 45 13.08 5.19 -17.01
C GLU A 45 12.82 6.58 -17.63
N LYS A 46 11.55 7.00 -17.71
CA LYS A 46 11.14 8.32 -18.22
C LYS A 46 11.01 9.35 -17.09
N GLY A 47 11.23 8.93 -15.84
CA GLY A 47 11.01 9.76 -14.67
C GLY A 47 9.53 9.93 -14.31
N GLU A 48 8.65 9.07 -14.80
CA GLU A 48 7.24 9.08 -14.45
C GLU A 48 6.97 8.16 -13.24
N LEU A 49 6.19 8.64 -12.27
CA LEU A 49 5.79 7.83 -11.12
C LEU A 49 4.92 6.67 -11.59
N SER A 50 5.30 5.46 -11.27
CA SER A 50 4.69 4.21 -11.67
C SER A 50 4.64 3.22 -10.50
N GLY A 51 3.94 2.11 -10.66
CA GLY A 51 3.90 1.04 -9.68
C GLY A 51 2.48 0.56 -9.40
N TYR A 52 2.40 -0.56 -8.69
CA TYR A 52 1.12 -1.20 -8.38
C TYR A 52 0.19 -0.28 -7.58
N ASP A 53 0.69 0.29 -6.47
CA ASP A 53 -0.09 1.20 -5.62
C ASP A 53 -0.47 2.49 -6.35
N VAL A 54 0.43 2.98 -7.21
CA VAL A 54 0.22 4.18 -8.04
C VAL A 54 -0.91 3.94 -9.05
N ASP A 55 -0.93 2.77 -9.71
CA ASP A 55 -1.97 2.44 -10.68
C ASP A 55 -3.31 2.16 -10.00
N VAL A 56 -3.32 1.52 -8.81
CA VAL A 56 -4.54 1.36 -8.00
C VAL A 56 -5.07 2.73 -7.57
N ALA A 57 -4.22 3.63 -7.06
CA ALA A 57 -4.62 4.99 -6.67
C ALA A 57 -5.21 5.79 -7.85
N ARG A 58 -4.59 5.70 -9.03
CA ARG A 58 -5.12 6.32 -10.25
C ARG A 58 -6.49 5.77 -10.64
N ALA A 59 -6.66 4.44 -10.54
CA ALA A 59 -7.94 3.80 -10.85
C ALA A 59 -9.03 4.22 -9.86
N VAL A 60 -8.71 4.30 -8.56
CA VAL A 60 -9.62 4.80 -7.52
C VAL A 60 -9.98 6.26 -7.78
N ALA A 61 -9.01 7.16 -7.99
CA ALA A 61 -9.27 8.57 -8.28
C ALA A 61 -10.19 8.74 -9.50
N LYS A 62 -9.98 7.95 -10.55
CA LYS A 62 -10.85 7.93 -11.73
C LYS A 62 -12.29 7.53 -11.39
N LYS A 63 -12.48 6.52 -10.55
CA LYS A 63 -13.82 6.08 -10.09
C LYS A 63 -14.52 7.17 -9.28
N LEU A 64 -13.76 7.91 -8.47
CA LEU A 64 -14.26 9.04 -7.68
C LEU A 64 -14.46 10.33 -8.50
N ASN A 65 -14.12 10.32 -9.79
CA ASN A 65 -14.11 11.51 -10.66
C ASN A 65 -13.25 12.65 -10.09
N LEU A 66 -12.10 12.30 -9.48
CA LEU A 66 -11.12 13.23 -8.95
C LEU A 66 -9.86 13.24 -9.83
N LYS A 67 -9.22 14.40 -9.90
CA LYS A 67 -7.82 14.47 -10.33
C LYS A 67 -6.94 13.82 -9.27
N ILE A 68 -5.75 13.38 -9.64
CA ILE A 68 -4.80 12.81 -8.68
C ILE A 68 -3.51 13.62 -8.67
N GLU A 69 -2.99 13.87 -7.48
CA GLU A 69 -1.66 14.44 -7.24
C GLU A 69 -0.92 13.52 -6.27
N PHE A 70 0.39 13.34 -6.47
CA PHE A 70 1.19 12.49 -5.59
C PHE A 70 2.18 13.32 -4.79
N LEU A 71 2.28 13.00 -3.50
CA LEU A 71 3.33 13.47 -2.59
C LEU A 71 4.26 12.29 -2.34
N THR A 72 5.52 12.41 -2.79
CA THR A 72 6.51 11.34 -2.67
C THR A 72 7.60 11.70 -1.68
N ALA A 73 7.92 10.76 -0.78
CA ALA A 73 9.04 10.85 0.16
C ALA A 73 9.36 9.44 0.72
N PRO A 74 10.55 9.16 1.26
CA PRO A 74 10.83 7.94 2.00
C PRO A 74 9.78 7.66 3.08
N TRP A 75 9.54 6.37 3.39
CA TRP A 75 8.41 5.91 4.23
C TRP A 75 8.15 6.77 5.48
N ASP A 76 9.14 6.97 6.33
CA ASP A 76 8.94 7.70 7.59
C ASP A 76 8.59 9.18 7.36
N ALA A 77 9.21 9.82 6.35
CA ALA A 77 8.93 11.19 5.97
C ALA A 77 7.57 11.33 5.28
N MET A 78 7.20 10.36 4.42
CA MET A 78 5.90 10.28 3.76
C MET A 78 4.78 10.14 4.80
N LEU A 79 4.97 9.22 5.77
CA LEU A 79 3.99 9.01 6.82
C LEU A 79 3.86 10.25 7.74
N ALA A 80 4.97 10.92 8.06
CA ALA A 80 4.95 12.18 8.83
C ALA A 80 4.23 13.30 8.05
N ALA A 81 4.41 13.40 6.74
CA ALA A 81 3.70 14.37 5.91
C ALA A 81 2.20 14.04 5.84
N PHE A 82 1.84 12.74 5.72
CA PHE A 82 0.47 12.28 5.78
C PHE A 82 -0.15 12.62 7.14
N ASP A 83 0.51 12.31 8.26
CA ASP A 83 0.06 12.66 9.62
C ASP A 83 -0.16 14.16 9.82
N ALA A 84 0.63 14.99 9.15
CA ALA A 84 0.48 16.45 9.16
C ALA A 84 -0.67 16.97 8.24
N GLY A 85 -1.47 16.06 7.67
CA GLY A 85 -2.61 16.41 6.82
C GLY A 85 -2.22 16.96 5.44
N LYS A 86 -1.02 16.61 4.91
CA LYS A 86 -0.57 17.06 3.59
C LYS A 86 -1.03 16.18 2.43
N ALA A 87 -1.67 15.05 2.72
CA ALA A 87 -2.29 14.17 1.74
C ALA A 87 -3.61 13.62 2.29
N ASP A 88 -4.55 13.34 1.38
CA ASP A 88 -5.87 12.80 1.70
C ASP A 88 -5.79 11.32 2.05
N ALA A 89 -4.95 10.59 1.33
CA ALA A 89 -4.80 9.15 1.46
C ALA A 89 -3.34 8.72 1.26
N ALA A 90 -2.97 7.57 1.84
CA ALA A 90 -1.69 6.92 1.59
C ALA A 90 -1.94 5.57 0.91
N PHE A 91 -1.37 5.42 -0.30
CA PHE A 91 -1.28 4.17 -1.07
C PHE A 91 0.19 3.76 -1.12
N ASN A 92 0.61 2.89 -0.23
CA ASN A 92 2.01 2.47 -0.09
C ASN A 92 2.16 1.20 0.73
N GLN A 93 1.45 0.14 0.35
CA GLN A 93 1.45 -1.14 1.07
C GLN A 93 1.22 -0.98 2.58
N VAL A 94 0.19 -0.19 2.94
CA VAL A 94 -0.13 0.07 4.35
C VAL A 94 -0.85 -1.13 4.95
N SER A 95 -0.15 -1.95 5.75
CA SER A 95 -0.77 -3.07 6.46
C SER A 95 -1.89 -2.60 7.38
N ILE A 96 -3.02 -3.30 7.37
CA ILE A 96 -4.16 -3.07 8.24
C ILE A 96 -3.85 -3.67 9.62
N THR A 97 -3.37 -2.85 10.55
CA THR A 97 -3.05 -3.26 11.91
C THR A 97 -3.96 -2.57 12.94
N GLU A 98 -4.14 -3.19 14.10
CA GLU A 98 -4.94 -2.61 15.19
C GLU A 98 -4.37 -1.26 15.68
N GLU A 99 -3.05 -1.08 15.61
CA GLU A 99 -2.42 0.19 15.93
C GLU A 99 -2.80 1.28 14.90
N ARG A 100 -2.74 0.94 13.60
CA ARG A 100 -3.08 1.86 12.51
C ARG A 100 -4.57 2.20 12.48
N LYS A 101 -5.46 1.26 12.79
CA LYS A 101 -6.91 1.50 12.93
C LYS A 101 -7.25 2.55 13.98
N LYS A 102 -6.45 2.65 15.05
CA LYS A 102 -6.62 3.70 16.07
C LYS A 102 -6.27 5.09 15.54
N LYS A 103 -5.34 5.18 14.61
CA LYS A 103 -4.76 6.42 14.11
C LYS A 103 -5.39 6.90 12.80
N TYR A 104 -5.82 5.99 11.94
CA TYR A 104 -6.33 6.25 10.60
C TYR A 104 -7.71 5.62 10.39
N GLU A 105 -8.45 6.11 9.43
CA GLU A 105 -9.44 5.29 8.74
C GLU A 105 -8.70 4.42 7.73
N LEU A 106 -8.99 3.11 7.72
CA LEU A 106 -8.37 2.18 6.78
C LEU A 106 -9.44 1.61 5.86
N SER A 107 -9.13 1.52 4.58
CA SER A 107 -10.03 0.90 3.60
C SER A 107 -10.13 -0.61 3.79
N GLU A 108 -11.07 -1.23 3.09
CA GLU A 108 -11.01 -2.67 2.79
C GLU A 108 -9.72 -2.99 2.04
N PRO A 109 -9.18 -4.21 2.18
CA PRO A 109 -7.91 -4.56 1.58
C PRO A 109 -7.99 -4.62 0.05
N TYR A 110 -6.95 -4.12 -0.61
CA TYR A 110 -6.74 -4.26 -2.05
C TYR A 110 -5.55 -5.15 -2.42
N THR A 111 -4.77 -5.58 -1.43
CA THR A 111 -3.66 -6.54 -1.57
C THR A 111 -3.66 -7.49 -0.39
N VAL A 112 -3.33 -8.76 -0.66
CA VAL A 112 -3.07 -9.79 0.36
C VAL A 112 -1.67 -10.33 0.16
N THR A 113 -0.87 -10.32 1.22
CA THR A 113 0.52 -10.75 1.19
C THR A 113 0.89 -11.53 2.46
N TYR A 114 2.15 -11.89 2.60
CA TYR A 114 2.71 -12.60 3.75
C TYR A 114 4.06 -11.99 4.10
N GLY A 115 4.37 -11.89 5.39
CA GLY A 115 5.71 -11.50 5.84
C GLY A 115 6.74 -12.56 5.46
N ALA A 116 7.88 -12.12 4.91
CA ALA A 116 8.99 -12.99 4.57
C ALA A 116 10.29 -12.45 5.16
N ILE A 117 11.12 -13.38 5.66
CA ILE A 117 12.47 -13.07 6.14
C ILE A 117 13.43 -13.29 4.97
N ILE A 118 14.11 -12.23 4.57
CA ILE A 118 15.13 -12.24 3.53
C ILE A 118 16.50 -12.28 4.23
N VAL A 119 17.36 -13.20 3.80
CA VAL A 119 18.72 -13.38 4.32
C VAL A 119 19.71 -13.53 3.18
N ARG A 120 21.03 -13.48 3.46
CA ARG A 120 22.06 -13.85 2.48
C ARG A 120 21.93 -15.32 2.13
N LYS A 121 22.32 -15.68 0.92
CA LYS A 121 22.24 -17.06 0.40
C LYS A 121 23.06 -18.07 1.21
N ASP A 122 24.19 -17.63 1.75
CA ASP A 122 25.14 -18.40 2.55
C ASP A 122 24.80 -18.43 4.05
N ASP A 123 23.76 -17.71 4.48
CA ASP A 123 23.31 -17.70 5.88
C ASP A 123 22.19 -18.73 6.10
N ASP A 124 22.50 -19.77 6.87
CA ASP A 124 21.56 -20.79 7.31
C ASP A 124 21.21 -20.69 8.81
N SER A 125 21.60 -19.58 9.46
CA SER A 125 21.35 -19.36 10.89
C SER A 125 19.90 -18.92 11.20
N ILE A 126 19.16 -18.43 10.18
CA ILE A 126 17.76 -18.01 10.29
C ILE A 126 16.92 -18.91 9.39
N LYS A 127 15.99 -19.68 9.98
CA LYS A 127 15.07 -20.61 9.30
C LYS A 127 13.61 -20.37 9.69
N SER A 128 13.39 -19.56 10.72
CA SER A 128 12.06 -19.22 11.26
C SER A 128 12.09 -17.82 11.85
N PHE A 129 10.91 -17.28 12.17
CA PHE A 129 10.81 -15.99 12.84
C PHE A 129 11.44 -16.01 14.24
N ALA A 130 11.42 -17.14 14.95
CA ALA A 130 12.05 -17.29 16.27
C ALA A 130 13.58 -17.10 16.22
N ASP A 131 14.21 -17.41 15.10
CA ASP A 131 15.66 -17.26 14.92
C ASP A 131 16.10 -15.80 14.75
N LEU A 132 15.16 -14.86 14.67
CA LEU A 132 15.45 -13.42 14.63
C LEU A 132 15.95 -12.89 15.99
N ASN A 133 15.81 -13.67 17.08
CA ASN A 133 16.26 -13.25 18.41
C ASN A 133 17.76 -12.89 18.42
N GLY A 134 18.07 -11.64 18.83
CA GLY A 134 19.42 -11.09 18.86
C GLY A 134 20.02 -10.74 17.50
N LYS A 135 19.30 -10.96 16.40
CA LYS A 135 19.73 -10.62 15.02
C LYS A 135 19.47 -9.16 14.70
N LYS A 136 20.21 -8.62 13.73
CA LYS A 136 19.99 -7.28 13.18
C LYS A 136 19.08 -7.36 11.96
N ASN A 137 17.97 -6.62 12.00
CA ASN A 137 17.04 -6.46 10.88
C ASN A 137 17.11 -5.01 10.36
N ALA A 138 17.14 -4.80 9.05
CA ALA A 138 17.13 -3.45 8.47
C ALA A 138 15.73 -3.08 7.98
N ASP A 139 15.17 -1.99 8.54
CA ASP A 139 13.87 -1.49 8.15
C ASP A 139 13.68 -0.02 8.54
N SER A 140 12.63 0.64 8.00
CA SER A 140 12.23 1.99 8.41
C SER A 140 11.74 1.99 9.87
N ALA A 141 11.90 3.12 10.57
CA ALA A 141 11.63 3.21 12.01
C ALA A 141 10.15 2.93 12.35
N THR A 142 9.21 3.35 11.48
CA THR A 142 7.75 3.20 11.70
C THR A 142 7.14 2.02 10.94
N SER A 143 7.94 1.16 10.33
CA SER A 143 7.49 -0.03 9.61
C SER A 143 6.82 -1.03 10.58
N ASN A 144 5.70 -1.63 10.17
CA ASN A 144 5.12 -2.76 10.89
C ASN A 144 6.05 -3.98 10.88
N TRP A 145 6.81 -4.18 9.79
CA TRP A 145 7.76 -5.29 9.71
C TRP A 145 8.94 -5.13 10.66
N ALA A 146 9.41 -3.89 10.93
CA ALA A 146 10.36 -3.62 12.01
C ALA A 146 9.79 -4.02 13.38
N LYS A 147 8.51 -3.71 13.64
CA LYS A 147 7.83 -4.10 14.89
C LYS A 147 7.67 -5.60 14.99
N VAL A 148 7.30 -6.28 13.90
CA VAL A 148 7.21 -7.75 13.85
C VAL A 148 8.59 -8.36 14.13
N ALA A 149 9.65 -7.92 13.47
CA ALA A 149 11.00 -8.40 13.75
C ALA A 149 11.41 -8.18 15.21
N ALA A 150 11.12 -7.00 15.77
CA ALA A 150 11.39 -6.68 17.18
C ALA A 150 10.61 -7.55 18.16
N SER A 151 9.37 -7.96 17.82
CA SER A 151 8.58 -8.87 18.66
C SER A 151 9.20 -10.26 18.78
N TYR A 152 10.04 -10.65 17.83
CA TYR A 152 10.87 -11.86 17.87
C TYR A 152 12.29 -11.61 18.40
N GLY A 153 12.55 -10.41 18.96
CA GLY A 153 13.84 -10.08 19.60
C GLY A 153 14.92 -9.57 18.66
N ALA A 154 14.59 -9.22 17.41
CA ALA A 154 15.54 -8.58 16.51
C ALA A 154 15.82 -7.11 16.88
N GLN A 155 17.02 -6.65 16.60
CA GLN A 155 17.44 -5.26 16.73
C GLN A 155 17.27 -4.56 15.38
N ASN A 156 16.43 -3.52 15.31
CA ASN A 156 16.22 -2.79 14.06
C ASN A 156 17.39 -1.81 13.80
N VAL A 157 17.96 -1.92 12.59
CA VAL A 157 18.88 -0.92 12.01
C VAL A 157 18.03 -0.05 11.08
N THR A 158 17.78 1.19 11.50
CA THR A 158 16.89 2.10 10.78
C THR A 158 17.52 2.54 9.45
N VAL A 159 16.75 2.43 8.40
CA VAL A 159 17.09 2.85 7.03
C VAL A 159 15.90 3.60 6.42
N ASP A 160 16.14 4.29 5.32
CA ASP A 160 15.15 5.12 4.62
C ASP A 160 14.44 4.43 3.45
N SER A 161 14.92 3.25 3.02
CA SER A 161 14.39 2.55 1.85
C SER A 161 14.64 1.04 1.86
N PHE A 162 13.81 0.30 1.14
CA PHE A 162 14.03 -1.13 0.92
C PHE A 162 15.36 -1.42 0.20
N ALA A 163 15.73 -0.58 -0.78
CA ALA A 163 17.01 -0.72 -1.47
C ALA A 163 18.19 -0.63 -0.49
N LYS A 164 18.14 0.29 0.49
CA LYS A 164 19.17 0.41 1.52
C LYS A 164 19.17 -0.78 2.46
N SER A 165 18.00 -1.33 2.83
CA SER A 165 17.91 -2.58 3.61
C SER A 165 18.66 -3.72 2.90
N MET A 166 18.40 -3.90 1.60
CA MET A 166 19.03 -4.97 0.81
C MET A 166 20.53 -4.75 0.61
N GLU A 167 20.98 -3.50 0.42
CA GLU A 167 22.40 -3.16 0.37
C GLU A 167 23.12 -3.57 1.67
N LEU A 168 22.56 -3.22 2.84
CA LEU A 168 23.14 -3.60 4.13
C LEU A 168 23.15 -5.10 4.35
N LEU A 169 22.09 -5.80 3.92
CA LEU A 169 22.00 -7.26 4.01
C LEU A 169 23.10 -7.93 3.15
N ILE A 170 23.22 -7.53 1.89
CA ILE A 170 24.21 -8.08 0.95
C ILE A 170 25.62 -7.80 1.45
N ALA A 171 25.86 -6.61 2.02
CA ALA A 171 27.16 -6.24 2.62
C ALA A 171 27.43 -6.93 3.96
N GLY A 172 26.52 -7.74 4.51
CA GLY A 172 26.68 -8.43 5.79
C GLY A 172 26.66 -7.50 7.00
N ARG A 173 26.07 -6.31 6.87
CA ARG A 173 25.93 -5.33 7.97
C ARG A 173 24.73 -5.59 8.84
N VAL A 174 23.73 -6.28 8.30
CA VAL A 174 22.56 -6.82 8.99
C VAL A 174 22.37 -8.27 8.64
N ASP A 175 21.59 -9.00 9.44
CA ASP A 175 21.38 -10.45 9.30
C ASP A 175 20.12 -10.74 8.49
N SER A 176 19.13 -9.85 8.54
CA SER A 176 17.82 -10.04 7.90
C SER A 176 17.21 -8.73 7.40
N VAL A 177 16.29 -8.90 6.45
CA VAL A 177 15.30 -7.89 6.06
C VAL A 177 13.95 -8.57 6.09
N LEU A 178 13.01 -8.05 6.87
CA LEU A 178 11.64 -8.56 6.93
C LEU A 178 10.73 -7.69 6.08
N ARG A 179 10.02 -8.29 5.13
CA ARG A 179 9.16 -7.58 4.14
C ARG A 179 8.03 -8.48 3.64
N ASP A 180 7.13 -7.88 2.89
CA ASP A 180 6.15 -8.60 2.08
C ASP A 180 6.84 -9.54 1.10
N ASN A 181 6.38 -10.79 1.02
CA ASN A 181 7.00 -11.80 0.15
C ASN A 181 6.96 -11.41 -1.33
N ILE A 182 5.98 -10.61 -1.73
CA ILE A 182 5.82 -10.19 -3.13
C ILE A 182 6.88 -9.18 -3.60
N VAL A 183 7.45 -8.37 -2.69
CA VAL A 183 8.52 -7.44 -3.07
C VAL A 183 9.81 -8.18 -3.43
N PHE A 184 10.06 -9.34 -2.81
CA PHE A 184 11.23 -10.15 -3.10
C PHE A 184 11.19 -10.75 -4.51
N LEU A 185 9.99 -11.05 -5.02
CA LEU A 185 9.84 -11.56 -6.39
C LEU A 185 10.29 -10.54 -7.43
N ASP A 186 9.89 -9.28 -7.25
CA ASP A 186 10.34 -8.19 -8.12
C ASP A 186 11.85 -7.93 -7.98
N PHE A 187 12.35 -7.90 -6.73
CA PHE A 187 13.76 -7.70 -6.46
C PHE A 187 14.62 -8.74 -7.18
N THR A 188 14.28 -10.04 -7.07
CA THR A 188 15.05 -11.10 -7.70
C THR A 188 14.92 -11.13 -9.23
N LYS A 189 13.81 -10.66 -9.78
CA LYS A 189 13.63 -10.50 -11.23
C LYS A 189 14.58 -9.43 -11.77
N ASN A 190 14.73 -8.32 -11.04
CA ASN A 190 15.56 -7.19 -11.46
C ASN A 190 17.05 -7.38 -11.07
N GLN A 191 17.33 -8.18 -10.05
CA GLN A 191 18.68 -8.51 -9.57
C GLN A 191 18.87 -10.01 -9.36
N PRO A 192 18.86 -10.81 -10.45
CA PRO A 192 18.89 -12.29 -10.36
C PRO A 192 20.19 -12.83 -9.77
N ALA A 193 21.28 -12.06 -9.83
CA ALA A 193 22.58 -12.43 -9.28
C ALA A 193 22.75 -12.06 -7.79
N ALA A 194 21.78 -11.36 -7.18
CA ALA A 194 21.87 -10.96 -5.78
C ALA A 194 22.01 -12.20 -4.87
N PRO A 195 23.00 -12.21 -3.94
CA PRO A 195 23.29 -13.37 -3.09
C PRO A 195 22.32 -13.43 -1.89
N VAL A 196 21.02 -13.40 -2.13
CA VAL A 196 19.97 -13.41 -1.12
C VAL A 196 18.90 -14.45 -1.40
N LYS A 197 18.20 -14.89 -0.35
CA LYS A 197 17.10 -15.85 -0.40
C LYS A 197 16.03 -15.51 0.62
N ILE A 198 14.81 -16.01 0.42
CA ILE A 198 13.81 -16.09 1.50
C ILE A 198 14.20 -17.26 2.41
N ALA A 199 14.39 -16.99 3.70
CA ALA A 199 14.63 -17.99 4.73
C ALA A 199 13.33 -18.59 5.29
N ALA A 200 12.33 -17.74 5.49
CA ALA A 200 11.01 -18.15 5.98
C ALA A 200 9.92 -17.22 5.47
N VAL A 201 8.71 -17.75 5.34
CA VAL A 201 7.47 -16.99 5.06
C VAL A 201 6.51 -17.24 6.22
N GLY A 202 5.89 -16.20 6.71
CA GLY A 202 4.85 -16.29 7.73
C GLY A 202 3.60 -16.99 7.21
N ASN A 203 2.85 -17.59 8.13
CA ASN A 203 1.59 -18.28 7.81
C ASN A 203 0.37 -17.35 7.86
N GLU A 204 0.51 -16.18 8.47
CA GLU A 204 -0.58 -15.21 8.60
C GLU A 204 -0.59 -14.27 7.40
N LYS A 205 -1.80 -14.04 6.88
CA LYS A 205 -2.03 -13.05 5.82
C LYS A 205 -1.83 -11.65 6.37
N ASP A 206 -1.09 -10.83 5.64
CA ASP A 206 -1.09 -9.39 5.83
C ASP A 206 -2.03 -8.75 4.81
N TYR A 207 -3.00 -8.00 5.32
CA TYR A 207 -4.00 -7.30 4.53
C TYR A 207 -3.59 -5.85 4.36
N ILE A 208 -3.50 -5.40 3.13
CA ILE A 208 -3.02 -4.08 2.76
C ILE A 208 -4.20 -3.21 2.34
N GLY A 209 -4.37 -2.08 3.00
CA GLY A 209 -5.43 -1.11 2.71
C GLY A 209 -4.88 0.30 2.44
N VAL A 210 -5.79 1.17 2.10
CA VAL A 210 -5.52 2.61 1.96
C VAL A 210 -5.68 3.27 3.32
N ALA A 211 -4.67 4.03 3.76
CA ALA A 211 -4.84 4.86 4.94
C ALA A 211 -5.45 6.21 4.54
N VAL A 212 -6.48 6.63 5.26
CA VAL A 212 -7.15 7.92 5.13
C VAL A 212 -7.07 8.64 6.46
N GLN A 213 -7.07 9.97 6.46
CA GLN A 213 -7.04 10.78 7.67
C GLN A 213 -8.17 10.39 8.63
N LYS A 214 -7.86 10.28 9.92
CA LYS A 214 -8.85 9.96 10.94
C LYS A 214 -9.99 10.99 10.95
N GLY A 215 -11.23 10.50 11.01
CA GLY A 215 -12.44 11.31 10.94
C GLY A 215 -12.92 11.60 9.51
N ASN A 216 -12.27 11.08 8.46
CA ASN A 216 -12.76 11.18 7.09
C ASN A 216 -13.33 9.82 6.60
N ALA A 217 -14.28 9.28 7.38
CA ALA A 217 -14.95 8.02 7.06
C ALA A 217 -15.67 8.07 5.70
N GLU A 218 -16.17 9.23 5.29
CA GLU A 218 -16.84 9.40 4.01
C GLU A 218 -15.91 9.11 2.83
N LEU A 219 -14.69 9.64 2.83
CA LEU A 219 -13.70 9.34 1.79
C LEU A 219 -13.30 7.86 1.81
N THR A 220 -13.19 7.27 3.01
CA THR A 220 -12.88 5.84 3.16
C THR A 220 -13.98 4.96 2.54
N GLU A 221 -15.25 5.27 2.78
CA GLU A 221 -16.38 4.55 2.18
C GLU A 221 -16.41 4.69 0.66
N GLN A 222 -16.10 5.87 0.13
CA GLN A 222 -16.01 6.11 -1.31
C GLN A 222 -14.86 5.32 -1.93
N ILE A 223 -13.69 5.27 -1.27
CA ILE A 223 -12.55 4.44 -1.70
C ILE A 223 -12.93 2.97 -1.67
N ASN A 224 -13.59 2.49 -0.61
CA ASN A 224 -14.05 1.09 -0.52
C ASN A 224 -14.99 0.72 -1.66
N LYS A 225 -15.95 1.59 -1.96
CA LYS A 225 -16.85 1.39 -3.09
C LYS A 225 -16.08 1.32 -4.41
N ALA A 226 -15.14 2.24 -4.63
CA ALA A 226 -14.30 2.24 -5.82
C ALA A 226 -13.46 0.96 -5.94
N LEU A 227 -12.83 0.51 -4.84
CA LEU A 227 -12.06 -0.73 -4.81
C LEU A 227 -12.93 -1.95 -5.12
N ALA A 228 -14.14 -2.03 -4.55
CA ALA A 228 -15.09 -3.11 -4.82
C ALA A 228 -15.52 -3.14 -6.29
N GLU A 229 -15.81 -1.99 -6.90
CA GLU A 229 -16.14 -1.88 -8.32
C GLU A 229 -14.94 -2.30 -9.19
N LEU A 230 -13.73 -1.81 -8.90
CA LEU A 230 -12.51 -2.19 -9.63
C LEU A 230 -12.21 -3.68 -9.53
N LYS A 231 -12.48 -4.30 -8.37
CA LYS A 231 -12.37 -5.75 -8.18
C LYS A 231 -13.39 -6.50 -9.04
N ALA A 232 -14.66 -6.10 -9.00
CA ALA A 232 -15.74 -6.71 -9.79
C ALA A 232 -15.51 -6.59 -11.30
N GLU A 233 -14.89 -5.51 -11.77
CA GLU A 233 -14.51 -5.28 -13.16
C GLU A 233 -13.23 -6.02 -13.57
N GLY A 234 -12.55 -6.69 -12.64
CA GLY A 234 -11.28 -7.37 -12.87
C GLY A 234 -10.07 -6.43 -13.02
N LYS A 235 -10.26 -5.11 -12.74
CA LYS A 235 -9.19 -4.12 -12.90
C LYS A 235 -8.07 -4.28 -11.88
N LEU A 236 -8.37 -4.63 -10.62
CA LEU A 236 -7.33 -4.93 -9.62
C LEU A 236 -6.49 -6.13 -10.05
N LYS A 237 -7.12 -7.18 -10.59
CA LYS A 237 -6.43 -8.34 -11.15
C LYS A 237 -5.53 -7.96 -12.33
N GLU A 238 -6.03 -7.13 -13.26
CA GLU A 238 -5.23 -6.64 -14.40
C GLU A 238 -3.96 -5.91 -13.92
N ILE A 239 -4.13 -4.99 -12.94
CA ILE A 239 -3.00 -4.25 -12.35
C ILE A 239 -2.05 -5.23 -11.64
N SER A 240 -2.57 -6.18 -10.84
CA SER A 240 -1.76 -7.21 -10.18
C SER A 240 -0.92 -8.01 -11.18
N GLN A 241 -1.53 -8.47 -12.26
CA GLN A 241 -0.83 -9.24 -13.29
C GLN A 241 0.27 -8.45 -13.98
N LYS A 242 0.06 -7.15 -14.20
CA LYS A 242 1.07 -6.27 -14.80
C LYS A 242 2.38 -6.26 -14.01
N TYR A 243 2.29 -6.19 -12.66
CA TYR A 243 3.49 -6.05 -11.80
C TYR A 243 4.01 -7.38 -11.26
N PHE A 244 3.13 -8.32 -10.95
CA PHE A 244 3.48 -9.55 -10.23
C PHE A 244 3.31 -10.83 -11.06
N GLY A 245 2.71 -10.75 -12.23
CA GLY A 245 2.38 -11.93 -13.05
C GLY A 245 1.31 -12.83 -12.42
N LYS A 246 0.70 -12.41 -11.31
CA LYS A 246 -0.37 -13.11 -10.58
C LYS A 246 -1.32 -12.12 -9.94
N ASP A 247 -2.49 -12.59 -9.50
CA ASP A 247 -3.42 -11.81 -8.71
C ASP A 247 -2.97 -11.77 -7.24
N VAL A 248 -2.79 -10.56 -6.70
CA VAL A 248 -2.47 -10.31 -5.29
C VAL A 248 -3.58 -9.56 -4.56
N SER A 249 -4.72 -9.36 -5.22
CA SER A 249 -5.88 -8.64 -4.66
C SER A 249 -6.87 -9.56 -3.91
N GLU A 250 -6.55 -10.86 -3.76
CA GLU A 250 -7.40 -11.88 -3.14
C GLU A 250 -6.71 -12.61 -1.99
#